data_da0d8b2211c415d4ccf579051e66bd6f
#
_entry.id   da0d8b2211c415d4ccf579051e66bd6f
#
_cell.length_a   1.000
_cell.length_b   1.000
_cell.length_c   1.000
_cell.angle_alpha   90.00
_cell.angle_beta   90.00
_cell.angle_gamma   90.00
#
_symmetry.space_group_name_H-M   'P 1'
#
loop_
_entity.id
_entity.type
_entity.pdbx_description
1 polymer ?
#
loop_
_entity_poly.entity_id
_entity_poly.type
_entity_poly.pdbx_seq_one_letter_code
_entity_poly.pdbx_strand_id
1 'polypeptide(L)'
;MKLDWKSALGFALSALLLWWTLREVSPTEVWSVLRQSNVALFALSAIAATCIFPLRARRWRTILEPVAGTIAFGPLWRSTAIGMMMNNVFPFRAGEFGRAFALHREIPRVPMSTALGSLAVDRIFDAIVLLALMFGAMLDPAFPSGVRIAGQTVPQLAAGGMVGVVVL
;
A
#
# COMPACT_ATOMS: atom_id res chain seq x y z
N MET A 1 -0.50 -19.24 28.86
CA MET A 1 -1.14 -18.05 28.30
C MET A 1 -2.65 -18.22 28.51
N LYS A 2 -3.27 -17.42 29.38
CA LYS A 2 -4.72 -17.40 29.52
C LYS A 2 -5.27 -16.67 28.30
N LEU A 3 -5.99 -17.37 27.46
CA LEU A 3 -6.64 -16.76 26.30
C LEU A 3 -7.75 -15.86 26.86
N ASP A 4 -7.55 -14.53 26.81
CA ASP A 4 -8.59 -13.60 27.21
C ASP A 4 -9.82 -13.81 26.33
N TRP A 5 -11.01 -13.80 26.93
CA TRP A 5 -12.28 -14.00 26.22
C TRP A 5 -12.42 -13.05 24.99
N LYS A 6 -11.82 -11.86 25.05
CA LYS A 6 -11.74 -10.90 23.93
C LYS A 6 -10.93 -11.43 22.77
N SER A 7 -9.80 -12.10 23.04
CA SER A 7 -8.99 -12.75 22.02
C SER A 7 -9.71 -13.93 21.40
N ALA A 8 -10.40 -14.74 22.22
CA ALA A 8 -11.21 -15.85 21.74
C ALA A 8 -12.36 -15.38 20.83
N LEU A 9 -13.05 -14.28 21.20
CA LEU A 9 -14.08 -13.66 20.38
C LEU A 9 -13.51 -13.15 19.04
N GLY A 10 -12.33 -12.51 19.05
CA GLY A 10 -11.65 -12.05 17.84
C GLY A 10 -11.29 -13.19 16.90
N PHE A 11 -10.76 -14.29 17.44
CA PHE A 11 -10.48 -15.49 16.65
C PHE A 11 -11.74 -16.14 16.09
N ALA A 12 -12.81 -16.24 16.89
CA ALA A 12 -14.07 -16.81 16.45
C ALA A 12 -14.70 -15.96 15.33
N LEU A 13 -14.70 -14.63 15.47
CA LEU A 13 -15.19 -13.72 14.42
C LEU A 13 -14.35 -13.81 13.14
N SER A 14 -13.03 -13.85 13.25
CA SER A 14 -12.13 -14.01 12.11
C SER A 14 -12.35 -15.34 11.40
N ALA A 15 -12.50 -16.43 12.15
CA ALA A 15 -12.78 -17.75 11.59
C ALA A 15 -14.16 -17.80 10.89
N LEU A 16 -15.17 -17.17 11.49
CA LEU A 16 -16.51 -17.05 10.91
C LEU A 16 -16.49 -16.27 9.59
N LEU A 17 -15.83 -15.12 9.56
CA LEU A 17 -15.70 -14.29 8.37
C LEU A 17 -14.91 -15.00 7.28
N LEU A 18 -13.82 -15.67 7.64
CA LEU A 18 -13.04 -16.48 6.70
C LEU A 18 -13.86 -17.62 6.12
N TRP A 19 -14.58 -18.37 6.98
CA TRP A 19 -15.47 -19.43 6.54
C TRP A 19 -16.57 -18.89 5.62
N TRP A 20 -17.20 -17.77 5.98
CA TRP A 20 -18.25 -17.15 5.17
C TRP A 20 -17.72 -16.70 3.79
N THR A 21 -16.53 -16.12 3.73
CA THR A 21 -15.90 -15.69 2.48
C THR A 21 -15.49 -16.88 1.61
N LEU A 22 -14.99 -17.97 2.23
CA LEU A 22 -14.47 -19.13 1.51
C LEU A 22 -15.55 -20.18 1.16
N ARG A 23 -16.73 -20.10 1.75
CA ARG A 23 -17.78 -21.12 1.56
C ARG A 23 -18.24 -21.29 0.10
N GLU A 24 -18.12 -20.21 -0.70
CA GLU A 24 -18.50 -20.21 -2.11
C GLU A 24 -17.32 -20.54 -3.04
N VAL A 25 -16.13 -20.69 -2.48
CA VAL A 25 -14.91 -21.02 -3.23
C VAL A 25 -14.68 -22.51 -3.17
N SER A 26 -14.82 -23.19 -4.31
CA SER A 26 -14.53 -24.62 -4.37
C SER A 26 -13.01 -24.86 -4.43
N PRO A 27 -12.42 -25.62 -3.48
CA PRO A 27 -10.98 -25.91 -3.49
C PRO A 27 -10.52 -26.61 -4.78
N THR A 28 -11.42 -27.37 -5.39
CA THR A 28 -11.17 -28.07 -6.65
C THR A 28 -11.03 -27.11 -7.83
N GLU A 29 -11.86 -26.06 -7.89
CA GLU A 29 -11.74 -25.02 -8.90
C GLU A 29 -10.44 -24.22 -8.74
N VAL A 30 -10.12 -23.80 -7.52
CA VAL A 30 -8.86 -23.13 -7.23
C VAL A 30 -7.68 -23.97 -7.67
N TRP A 31 -7.70 -25.29 -7.38
CA TRP A 31 -6.65 -26.19 -7.77
C TRP A 31 -6.54 -26.37 -9.29
N SER A 32 -7.67 -26.43 -9.99
CA SER A 32 -7.70 -26.53 -11.46
C SER A 32 -7.12 -25.29 -12.13
N VAL A 33 -7.47 -24.10 -11.63
CA VAL A 33 -6.94 -22.81 -12.13
C VAL A 33 -5.44 -22.71 -11.85
N LEU A 34 -4.98 -23.10 -10.68
CA LEU A 34 -3.55 -23.13 -10.34
C LEU A 34 -2.76 -24.06 -11.26
N ARG A 35 -3.29 -25.23 -11.58
CA ARG A 35 -2.62 -26.18 -12.50
C ARG A 35 -2.54 -25.68 -13.94
N GLN A 36 -3.52 -24.86 -14.37
CA GLN A 36 -3.54 -24.26 -15.69
C GLN A 36 -2.73 -22.97 -15.77
N SER A 37 -2.34 -22.42 -14.62
CA SER A 37 -1.57 -21.18 -14.56
C SER A 37 -0.15 -21.40 -15.08
N ASN A 38 0.37 -20.41 -15.80
CA ASN A 38 1.76 -20.40 -16.21
C ASN A 38 2.66 -20.13 -15.00
N VAL A 39 3.39 -21.17 -14.58
CA VAL A 39 4.27 -21.12 -13.40
C VAL A 39 5.34 -20.03 -13.53
N ALA A 40 5.84 -19.77 -14.74
CA ALA A 40 6.84 -18.71 -14.95
C ALA A 40 6.24 -17.32 -14.72
N LEU A 41 5.02 -17.06 -15.20
CA LEU A 41 4.32 -15.79 -14.96
C LEU A 41 3.95 -15.65 -13.48
N PHE A 42 3.54 -16.71 -12.83
CA PHE A 42 3.27 -16.70 -11.39
C PHE A 42 4.53 -16.38 -10.58
N ALA A 43 5.65 -17.03 -10.87
CA ALA A 43 6.93 -16.74 -10.23
C ALA A 43 7.38 -15.29 -10.49
N LEU A 44 7.25 -14.82 -11.73
CA LEU A 44 7.59 -13.44 -12.09
C LEU A 44 6.72 -12.43 -11.32
N SER A 45 5.43 -12.67 -11.19
CA SER A 45 4.52 -11.82 -10.43
C SER A 45 4.88 -11.80 -8.93
N ALA A 46 5.25 -12.95 -8.36
CA ALA A 46 5.68 -13.05 -6.97
C ALA A 46 7.01 -12.30 -6.73
N ILE A 47 7.96 -12.42 -7.65
CA ILE A 47 9.22 -11.66 -7.60
C ILE A 47 8.93 -10.16 -7.70
N ALA A 48 8.12 -9.73 -8.68
CA ALA A 48 7.75 -8.33 -8.85
C ALA A 48 7.05 -7.76 -7.62
N ALA A 49 6.11 -8.50 -7.04
CA ALA A 49 5.43 -8.12 -5.79
C ALA A 49 6.40 -8.00 -4.61
N THR A 50 7.40 -8.88 -4.52
CA THR A 50 8.41 -8.83 -3.46
C THR A 50 9.38 -7.66 -3.66
N CYS A 51 9.75 -7.34 -4.89
CA CYS A 51 10.63 -6.22 -5.22
C CYS A 51 10.05 -4.85 -4.87
N ILE A 52 8.73 -4.75 -4.67
CA ILE A 52 8.09 -3.49 -4.27
C ILE A 52 8.58 -2.99 -2.89
N PHE A 53 8.93 -3.90 -1.99
CA PHE A 53 9.39 -3.56 -0.64
C PHE A 53 10.75 -2.82 -0.65
N PRO A 54 11.83 -3.37 -1.26
CA PRO A 54 13.10 -2.66 -1.34
C PRO A 54 13.00 -1.36 -2.13
N LEU A 55 12.21 -1.31 -3.21
CA LEU A 55 12.00 -0.10 -3.98
C LEU A 55 11.34 1.01 -3.15
N ARG A 56 10.32 0.68 -2.37
CA ARG A 56 9.67 1.63 -1.45
C ARG A 56 10.64 2.12 -0.36
N ALA A 57 11.45 1.24 0.20
CA ALA A 57 12.45 1.61 1.20
C ALA A 57 13.53 2.54 0.59
N ARG A 58 13.97 2.25 -0.65
CA ARG A 58 14.94 3.07 -1.36
C ARG A 58 14.37 4.46 -1.70
N ARG A 59 13.14 4.53 -2.22
CA ARG A 59 12.48 5.80 -2.52
C ARG A 59 12.32 6.65 -1.26
N TRP A 60 11.89 6.04 -0.15
CA TRP A 60 11.78 6.74 1.12
C TRP A 60 13.12 7.28 1.62
N ARG A 61 14.19 6.52 1.43
CA ARG A 61 15.54 6.96 1.73
C ARG A 61 15.87 8.27 0.99
N THR A 62 15.60 8.33 -0.31
CA THR A 62 15.86 9.52 -1.14
C THR A 62 15.11 10.76 -0.64
N ILE A 63 13.87 10.59 -0.16
CA ILE A 63 13.06 11.69 0.39
C ILE A 63 13.55 12.11 1.78
N LEU A 64 14.03 11.17 2.58
CA LEU A 64 14.38 11.40 3.99
C LEU A 64 15.81 11.91 4.18
N GLU A 65 16.77 11.47 3.36
CA GLU A 65 18.19 11.85 3.46
C GLU A 65 18.47 13.36 3.44
N PRO A 66 17.80 14.20 2.65
CA PRO A 66 18.01 15.64 2.66
C PRO A 66 17.73 16.31 3.99
N VAL A 67 16.82 15.76 4.80
CA VAL A 67 16.39 16.35 6.09
C VAL A 67 16.95 15.60 7.31
N ALA A 68 17.27 14.32 7.16
CA ALA A 68 17.72 13.47 8.28
C ALA A 68 19.17 12.99 8.14
N GLY A 69 19.85 13.38 7.06
CA GLY A 69 21.18 12.89 6.74
C GLY A 69 21.19 11.43 6.29
N THR A 70 22.39 10.91 6.01
CA THR A 70 22.55 9.55 5.49
C THR A 70 22.00 8.49 6.44
N ILE A 71 21.11 7.65 5.95
CA ILE A 71 20.46 6.57 6.68
C ILE A 71 20.80 5.23 6.02
N ALA A 72 21.21 4.26 6.84
CA ALA A 72 21.44 2.91 6.35
C ALA A 72 20.15 2.28 5.79
N PHE A 73 20.28 1.45 4.75
CA PHE A 73 19.12 0.84 4.09
C PHE A 73 18.35 -0.13 5.00
N GLY A 74 19.06 -0.87 5.87
CA GLY A 74 18.46 -1.88 6.74
C GLY A 74 17.32 -1.38 7.63
N PRO A 75 17.53 -0.31 8.41
CA PRO A 75 16.47 0.33 9.20
C PRO A 75 15.25 0.75 8.38
N LEU A 76 15.47 1.37 7.24
CA LEU A 76 14.39 1.79 6.32
C LEU A 76 13.61 0.60 5.77
N TRP A 77 14.30 -0.47 5.42
CA TRP A 77 13.70 -1.71 4.97
C TRP A 77 12.80 -2.33 6.06
N ARG A 78 13.34 -2.51 7.28
CA ARG A 78 12.59 -3.08 8.41
C ARG A 78 11.37 -2.23 8.75
N SER A 79 11.55 -0.92 8.84
CA SER A 79 10.44 0.02 9.10
C SER A 79 9.38 -0.03 8.01
N THR A 80 9.78 -0.17 6.74
CA THR A 80 8.83 -0.32 5.62
C THR A 80 8.06 -1.64 5.72
N ALA A 81 8.73 -2.74 6.04
CA ALA A 81 8.09 -4.05 6.23
C ALA A 81 7.09 -4.03 7.39
N ILE A 82 7.47 -3.44 8.53
CA ILE A 82 6.57 -3.26 9.68
C ILE A 82 5.35 -2.43 9.30
N GLY A 83 5.53 -1.30 8.60
CA GLY A 83 4.41 -0.47 8.16
C GLY A 83 3.46 -1.21 7.21
N MET A 84 3.99 -1.99 6.28
CA MET A 84 3.16 -2.78 5.36
C MET A 84 2.41 -3.90 6.10
N MET A 85 3.04 -4.57 7.05
CA MET A 85 2.39 -5.53 7.93
C MET A 85 1.24 -4.87 8.71
N MET A 86 1.49 -3.69 9.29
CA MET A 86 0.46 -2.96 10.04
C MET A 86 -0.72 -2.53 9.18
N ASN A 87 -0.49 -2.17 7.91
CA ASN A 87 -1.59 -1.84 6.99
C ASN A 87 -2.50 -3.04 6.68
N ASN A 88 -1.99 -4.27 6.79
CA ASN A 88 -2.76 -5.48 6.58
C ASN A 88 -3.49 -5.96 7.85
N VAL A 89 -2.96 -5.63 9.03
CA VAL A 89 -3.50 -6.10 10.32
C VAL A 89 -4.44 -5.08 10.96
N PHE A 90 -4.13 -3.80 10.85
CA PHE A 90 -4.90 -2.73 11.49
C PHE A 90 -5.85 -2.04 10.50
N PRO A 91 -7.07 -1.69 10.94
CA PRO A 91 -7.95 -0.83 10.17
C PRO A 91 -7.34 0.58 10.04
N PHE A 92 -7.90 1.38 9.12
CA PHE A 92 -7.50 2.78 8.86
C PHE A 92 -6.07 2.99 8.35
N ARG A 93 -5.42 1.93 7.82
CA ARG A 93 -4.09 2.02 7.19
C ARG A 93 -3.03 2.67 8.10
N ALA A 94 -3.03 2.29 9.38
CA ALA A 94 -2.11 2.81 10.41
C ALA A 94 -0.62 2.50 10.15
N GLY A 95 -0.30 1.83 9.06
CA GLY A 95 1.07 1.40 8.75
C GLY A 95 2.05 2.55 8.51
N GLU A 96 1.59 3.73 8.12
CA GLU A 96 2.48 4.88 7.98
C GLU A 96 2.97 5.39 9.34
N PHE A 97 2.07 5.42 10.33
CA PHE A 97 2.47 5.69 11.72
C PHE A 97 3.42 4.61 12.25
N GLY A 98 3.11 3.34 11.99
CA GLY A 98 3.98 2.23 12.38
C GLY A 98 5.35 2.28 11.73
N ARG A 99 5.42 2.67 10.46
CA ARG A 99 6.67 2.86 9.71
C ARG A 99 7.51 3.99 10.30
N ALA A 100 6.90 5.16 10.57
CA ALA A 100 7.58 6.30 11.19
C ALA A 100 8.05 5.96 12.62
N PHE A 101 7.20 5.31 13.41
CA PHE A 101 7.51 4.90 14.77
C PHE A 101 8.66 3.88 14.81
N ALA A 102 8.64 2.87 13.93
CA ALA A 102 9.69 1.87 13.86
C ALA A 102 11.04 2.49 13.48
N LEU A 103 11.06 3.43 12.54
CA LEU A 103 12.27 4.15 12.17
C LEU A 103 12.80 5.01 13.31
N HIS A 104 11.93 5.79 13.96
CA HIS A 104 12.32 6.63 15.11
C HIS A 104 12.88 5.78 16.25
N ARG A 105 12.28 4.62 16.52
CA ARG A 105 12.78 3.72 17.57
C ARG A 105 14.15 3.11 17.25
N GLU A 106 14.41 2.82 15.99
CA GLU A 106 15.67 2.25 15.54
C GLU A 106 16.76 3.32 15.37
N ILE A 107 16.36 4.52 14.94
CA ILE A 107 17.24 5.67 14.74
C ILE A 107 16.67 6.88 15.49
N PRO A 108 16.91 7.04 16.80
CA PRO A 108 16.32 8.11 17.61
C PRO A 108 16.69 9.54 17.14
N ARG A 109 17.79 9.69 16.41
CA ARG A 109 18.18 10.98 15.79
C ARG A 109 17.21 11.48 14.73
N VAL A 110 16.37 10.61 14.18
CA VAL A 110 15.31 10.97 13.24
C VAL A 110 14.02 11.17 14.02
N PRO A 111 13.54 12.42 14.20
CA PRO A 111 12.29 12.67 14.90
C PRO A 111 11.10 12.01 14.17
N MET A 112 10.11 11.58 14.94
CA MET A 112 8.90 10.98 14.37
C MET A 112 8.16 11.94 13.43
N SER A 113 8.16 13.24 13.75
CA SER A 113 7.59 14.29 12.90
C SER A 113 8.28 14.38 11.54
N THR A 114 9.61 14.29 11.50
CA THR A 114 10.40 14.27 10.26
C THR A 114 10.08 13.02 9.44
N ALA A 115 9.99 11.86 10.09
CA ALA A 115 9.62 10.62 9.41
C ALA A 115 8.19 10.69 8.83
N LEU A 116 7.21 11.19 9.58
CA LEU A 116 5.83 11.38 9.11
C LEU A 116 5.75 12.41 7.99
N GLY A 117 6.44 13.55 8.11
CA GLY A 117 6.51 14.56 7.06
C GLY A 117 7.08 14.02 5.75
N SER A 118 8.15 13.22 5.82
CA SER A 118 8.71 12.57 4.64
C SER A 118 7.76 11.56 3.99
N LEU A 119 6.92 10.86 4.79
CA LEU A 119 5.90 9.96 4.28
C LEU A 119 4.73 10.72 3.63
N ALA A 120 4.38 11.91 4.16
CA ALA A 120 3.39 12.78 3.52
C ALA A 120 3.89 13.26 2.14
N VAL A 121 5.15 13.66 2.03
CA VAL A 121 5.79 13.99 0.74
C VAL A 121 5.75 12.79 -0.21
N ASP A 122 6.05 11.57 0.28
CA ASP A 122 5.94 10.32 -0.49
C ASP A 122 4.53 10.13 -1.09
N ARG A 123 3.47 10.47 -0.33
CA ARG A 123 2.07 10.42 -0.81
C ARG A 123 1.75 11.47 -1.86
N ILE A 124 2.27 12.67 -1.70
CA ILE A 124 2.09 13.73 -2.70
C ILE A 124 2.70 13.30 -4.03
N PHE A 125 3.91 12.75 -4.03
CA PHE A 125 4.52 12.21 -5.25
C PHE A 125 3.71 11.05 -5.86
N ASP A 126 3.18 10.13 -5.05
CA ASP A 126 2.30 9.06 -5.51
C ASP A 126 1.05 9.63 -6.21
N ALA A 127 0.42 10.64 -5.60
CA ALA A 127 -0.75 11.30 -6.16
C ALA A 127 -0.44 12.01 -7.49
N ILE A 128 0.67 12.75 -7.55
CA ILE A 128 1.11 13.43 -8.79
C ILE A 128 1.32 12.43 -9.93
N VAL A 129 2.05 11.34 -9.66
CA VAL A 129 2.32 10.30 -10.66
C VAL A 129 1.03 9.63 -11.11
N LEU A 130 0.13 9.30 -10.18
CA LEU A 130 -1.15 8.69 -10.49
C LEU A 130 -2.00 9.61 -11.40
N LEU A 131 -2.07 10.90 -11.06
CA LEU A 131 -2.79 11.89 -11.86
C LEU A 131 -2.17 12.06 -13.25
N ALA A 132 -0.85 12.08 -13.34
CA ALA A 132 -0.14 12.17 -14.62
C ALA A 132 -0.41 10.94 -15.50
N LEU A 133 -0.40 9.74 -14.93
CA LEU A 133 -0.73 8.51 -15.63
C LEU A 133 -2.18 8.49 -16.08
N MET A 134 -3.11 8.94 -15.23
CA MET A 134 -4.52 9.03 -15.56
C MET A 134 -4.74 10.04 -16.69
N PHE A 135 -4.09 11.19 -16.63
CA PHE A 135 -4.15 12.19 -17.70
C PHE A 135 -3.57 11.64 -19.01
N GLY A 136 -2.42 10.96 -18.94
CA GLY A 136 -1.83 10.29 -20.11
C GLY A 136 -2.75 9.23 -20.72
N ALA A 137 -3.43 8.45 -19.89
CA ALA A 137 -4.41 7.46 -20.37
C ALA A 137 -5.62 8.10 -21.04
N MET A 138 -6.03 9.30 -20.61
CA MET A 138 -7.15 10.04 -21.24
C MET A 138 -6.83 10.57 -22.63
N LEU A 139 -5.54 10.65 -22.99
CA LEU A 139 -5.12 11.05 -24.34
C LEU A 139 -5.27 9.90 -25.36
N ASP A 140 -5.48 8.68 -24.88
CA ASP A 140 -5.72 7.53 -25.75
C ASP A 140 -7.13 7.63 -26.37
N PRO A 141 -7.27 7.56 -27.71
CA PRO A 141 -8.58 7.57 -28.39
C PRO A 141 -9.51 6.43 -27.96
N ALA A 142 -8.96 5.31 -27.48
CA ALA A 142 -9.70 4.18 -26.95
C ALA A 142 -10.22 4.39 -25.51
N PHE A 143 -9.88 5.52 -24.87
CA PHE A 143 -10.30 5.78 -23.50
C PHE A 143 -11.81 5.99 -23.39
N PRO A 144 -12.51 5.27 -22.52
CA PRO A 144 -13.96 5.35 -22.39
C PRO A 144 -14.39 6.66 -21.70
N SER A 145 -14.38 7.77 -22.46
CA SER A 145 -14.70 9.13 -21.96
C SER A 145 -16.14 9.28 -21.43
N GLY A 146 -17.03 8.35 -21.79
CA GLY A 146 -18.44 8.36 -21.36
C GLY A 146 -18.72 7.69 -20.02
N VAL A 147 -17.72 7.06 -19.40
CA VAL A 147 -17.90 6.42 -18.08
C VAL A 147 -18.09 7.48 -17.00
N ARG A 148 -19.21 7.36 -16.27
CA ARG A 148 -19.51 8.20 -15.09
C ARG A 148 -19.30 7.39 -13.82
N ILE A 149 -18.54 7.95 -12.90
CA ILE A 149 -18.31 7.41 -11.56
C ILE A 149 -18.89 8.40 -10.56
N ALA A 150 -19.83 7.97 -9.74
CA ALA A 150 -20.54 8.84 -8.78
C ALA A 150 -21.16 10.10 -9.43
N GLY A 151 -21.68 9.98 -10.67
CA GLY A 151 -22.33 11.08 -11.40
C GLY A 151 -21.37 12.03 -12.11
N GLN A 152 -20.07 11.91 -11.93
CA GLN A 152 -19.03 12.72 -12.58
C GLN A 152 -18.33 11.92 -13.68
N THR A 153 -17.94 12.62 -14.75
CA THR A 153 -17.12 12.01 -15.81
C THR A 153 -15.68 11.85 -15.30
N VAL A 154 -14.95 10.87 -15.85
CA VAL A 154 -13.55 10.62 -15.48
C VAL A 154 -12.68 11.88 -15.63
N PRO A 155 -12.81 12.72 -16.68
CA PRO A 155 -12.11 14.00 -16.76
C PRO A 155 -12.41 14.97 -15.61
N GLN A 156 -13.66 15.03 -15.15
CA GLN A 156 -14.05 15.89 -14.02
C GLN A 156 -13.44 15.43 -12.70
N LEU A 157 -13.39 14.11 -12.47
CA LEU A 157 -12.71 13.52 -11.32
C LEU A 157 -11.20 13.77 -11.34
N ALA A 158 -10.59 13.69 -12.52
CA ALA A 158 -9.17 13.99 -12.71
C ALA A 158 -8.86 15.46 -12.38
N ALA A 159 -9.68 16.38 -12.91
CA ALA A 159 -9.52 17.81 -12.64
C ALA A 159 -9.73 18.14 -11.15
N GLY A 160 -10.74 17.54 -10.50
CA GLY A 160 -10.98 17.67 -9.08
C GLY A 160 -9.81 17.14 -8.21
N GLY A 161 -9.25 15.99 -8.60
CA GLY A 161 -8.07 15.40 -7.96
C GLY A 161 -6.84 16.29 -8.09
N MET A 162 -6.63 16.90 -9.25
CA MET A 162 -5.50 17.80 -9.51
C MET A 162 -5.60 19.07 -8.67
N VAL A 163 -6.80 19.64 -8.54
CA VAL A 163 -7.05 20.81 -7.66
C VAL A 163 -6.77 20.42 -6.20
N GLY A 164 -7.19 19.24 -5.76
CA GLY A 164 -6.94 18.76 -4.40
C GLY A 164 -5.45 18.59 -4.07
N VAL A 165 -4.62 18.18 -5.05
CA VAL A 165 -3.16 18.03 -4.87
C VAL A 165 -2.44 19.39 -4.87
N VAL A 166 -2.97 20.39 -5.61
CA VAL A 166 -2.36 21.73 -5.66
C VAL A 166 -2.68 22.55 -4.42
N VAL A 167 -3.79 22.26 -3.73
CA VAL A 167 -4.26 22.97 -2.52
C VAL A 167 -3.70 22.39 -1.21
N LEU A 168 -3.12 21.18 -1.24
CA LEU A 168 -2.42 20.54 -0.11
C LEU A 168 -0.95 20.97 -0.03
#